data_9fab51f9a68dacc0ff9575bd43674341
#
_entry.id   9fab51f9a68dacc0ff9575bd43674341
#
_cell.length_a   1.000
_cell.length_b   1.000
_cell.length_c   1.000
_cell.angle_alpha   90.00
_cell.angle_beta   90.00
_cell.angle_gamma   90.00
#
_symmetry.space_group_name_H-M   'P 1'
#
loop_
_entity.id
_entity.type
_entity.pdbx_description
1 polymer ?
#
loop_
_entity_poly.entity_id
_entity_poly.type
_entity_poly.pdbx_seq_one_letter_code
_entity_poly.pdbx_strand_id
1 'polypeptide(L)'
;MYSLLHETDDATSVNFSAWGNFLAGSGNQLVTVGSKCVKIYRLNPFFVPFGGADPSTRLECLLSFTLMAPVRSLAVVRLKVNPVCHALAMTFDDAKLSIVSVNPATMTLNTISLHSIEDEFLRDGYTDENIHQPELCADPDNRCCAFTVYGRHLAVVPFSIADFVQQQQTAKEDVGGKQHQLQQQMLLQSYTVKLRSLDEGLDNILDMCFLHGYYEPTLLFLYEPIQTTAGRASVRFDTVAILAVSMNIKDHVHAVVWHFAGLPMTVARCVPIRVPIGGVCLIGANEIVYLNQSVPPRGISLNSCADEFSRFPLNDLQHMRLSLDGSAIQALDSPPNDLVIVLRNGDLYMLTLVTDQTNMVQDLRITKAFDTSIPCTLTVLLLNNQ
;
A
#
# COMPACT_ATOMS: atom_id res chain seq x y z
N MET A 1 18.00 -19.91 35.02
CA MET A 1 18.91 -19.70 33.87
C MET A 1 18.67 -18.26 33.40
N TYR A 2 19.71 -17.42 33.40
CA TYR A 2 19.59 -16.03 32.90
C TYR A 2 20.26 -15.96 31.56
N SER A 3 19.62 -15.26 30.56
CA SER A 3 20.23 -14.93 29.28
C SER A 3 20.46 -13.44 29.20
N LEU A 4 21.63 -13.03 28.70
CA LEU A 4 21.97 -11.64 28.42
C LEU A 4 21.95 -11.49 26.89
N LEU A 5 21.09 -10.61 26.40
CA LEU A 5 21.07 -10.16 25.01
C LEU A 5 21.72 -8.78 24.92
N HIS A 6 22.72 -8.64 24.08
CA HIS A 6 23.36 -7.36 23.78
C HIS A 6 23.36 -7.15 22.27
N GLU A 7 22.69 -6.11 21.80
CA GLU A 7 22.75 -5.69 20.40
C GLU A 7 24.02 -4.88 20.19
N THR A 8 24.87 -5.33 19.28
CA THR A 8 26.12 -4.65 18.91
C THR A 8 25.95 -3.74 17.71
N ASP A 9 25.00 -4.03 16.84
CA ASP A 9 24.72 -3.28 15.62
C ASP A 9 23.21 -3.07 15.45
N ASP A 10 22.84 -1.95 14.80
CA ASP A 10 21.46 -1.67 14.48
C ASP A 10 20.89 -2.68 13.47
N ALA A 11 19.60 -2.97 13.57
CA ALA A 11 18.91 -3.85 12.64
C ALA A 11 18.99 -3.28 11.21
N THR A 12 19.42 -4.11 10.25
CA THR A 12 19.60 -3.73 8.85
C THR A 12 18.46 -4.21 7.95
N SER A 13 17.49 -4.96 8.48
CA SER A 13 16.35 -5.45 7.71
C SER A 13 15.50 -4.30 7.18
N VAL A 14 15.03 -4.42 5.95
CA VAL A 14 14.10 -3.49 5.32
C VAL A 14 12.76 -4.20 5.17
N ASN A 15 11.74 -3.71 5.84
CA ASN A 15 10.39 -4.26 5.79
C ASN A 15 9.53 -3.54 4.74
N PHE A 16 9.71 -2.23 4.63
CA PHE A 16 8.97 -1.38 3.70
C PHE A 16 9.91 -0.43 2.99
N SER A 17 9.57 -0.09 1.75
CA SER A 17 10.25 0.94 0.99
C SER A 17 9.24 1.81 0.24
N ALA A 18 9.58 3.07 0.07
CA ALA A 18 8.74 4.03 -0.65
C ALA A 18 9.59 5.07 -1.36
N TRP A 19 9.08 5.54 -2.49
CA TRP A 19 9.71 6.59 -3.28
C TRP A 19 8.87 7.85 -3.29
N GLY A 20 9.50 8.99 -3.12
CA GLY A 20 8.79 10.26 -3.12
C GLY A 20 9.69 11.45 -2.84
N ASN A 21 9.11 12.65 -2.87
CA ASN A 21 9.81 13.87 -2.51
C ASN A 21 9.59 14.17 -1.02
N PHE A 22 10.54 13.81 -0.17
CA PHE A 22 10.46 14.01 1.29
C PHE A 22 11.26 15.22 1.77
N LEU A 23 12.23 15.67 0.96
CA LEU A 23 13.09 16.83 1.24
C LEU A 23 12.94 17.86 0.15
N ALA A 24 12.40 19.03 0.47
CA ALA A 24 12.20 20.11 -0.48
C ALA A 24 13.52 20.47 -1.22
N GLY A 25 13.44 20.57 -2.55
CA GLY A 25 14.56 21.04 -3.38
C GLY A 25 15.63 20.00 -3.72
N SER A 26 15.52 18.75 -3.24
CA SER A 26 16.53 17.70 -3.50
C SER A 26 16.06 16.57 -4.44
N GLY A 27 14.94 16.78 -5.15
CA GLY A 27 14.34 15.75 -6.00
C GLY A 27 13.63 14.66 -5.19
N ASN A 28 13.46 13.49 -5.78
CA ASN A 28 12.84 12.35 -5.10
C ASN A 28 13.87 11.54 -4.30
N GLN A 29 13.45 10.98 -3.20
CA GLN A 29 14.25 10.15 -2.30
C GLN A 29 13.63 8.77 -2.14
N LEU A 30 14.46 7.78 -1.83
CA LEU A 30 14.04 6.46 -1.38
C LEU A 30 13.99 6.47 0.15
N VAL A 31 12.85 6.12 0.70
CA VAL A 31 12.69 5.85 2.13
C VAL A 31 12.66 4.34 2.33
N THR A 32 13.44 3.86 3.27
CA THR A 32 13.38 2.48 3.74
C THR A 32 13.01 2.46 5.22
N VAL A 33 12.13 1.55 5.57
CA VAL A 33 11.65 1.38 6.94
C VAL A 33 11.97 -0.05 7.38
N GLY A 34 12.78 -0.16 8.43
CA GLY A 34 12.99 -1.40 9.16
C GLY A 34 11.99 -1.52 10.31
N SER A 35 12.25 -2.42 11.24
CA SER A 35 11.36 -2.58 12.40
C SER A 35 11.20 -1.28 13.20
N LYS A 36 12.31 -0.65 13.59
CA LYS A 36 12.32 0.59 14.39
C LYS A 36 13.24 1.66 13.80
N CYS A 37 13.52 1.60 12.52
CA CYS A 37 14.44 2.52 11.85
C CYS A 37 13.88 3.02 10.54
N VAL A 38 13.94 4.33 10.30
CA VAL A 38 13.61 4.97 9.03
C VAL A 38 14.86 5.58 8.46
N LYS A 39 15.23 5.21 7.25
CA LYS A 39 16.37 5.77 6.53
C LYS A 39 15.92 6.42 5.23
N ILE A 40 16.49 7.56 4.92
CA ILE A 40 16.19 8.33 3.70
C ILE A 40 17.44 8.39 2.85
N TYR A 41 17.31 7.96 1.59
CA TYR A 41 18.40 7.91 0.65
C TYR A 41 18.12 8.81 -0.54
N ARG A 42 19.20 9.37 -1.07
CA ARG A 42 19.21 10.07 -2.35
C ARG A 42 19.95 9.22 -3.38
N LEU A 43 19.44 9.22 -4.60
CA LEU A 43 20.14 8.67 -5.74
C LEU A 43 21.14 9.70 -6.25
N ASN A 44 22.44 9.39 -6.18
CA ASN A 44 23.50 10.21 -6.76
C ASN A 44 23.96 9.57 -8.08
N PRO A 45 23.60 10.15 -9.24
CA PRO A 45 23.95 9.60 -10.54
C PRO A 45 25.40 9.85 -10.94
N PHE A 46 26.13 10.73 -10.24
CA PHE A 46 27.48 11.17 -10.59
C PHE A 46 28.51 10.78 -9.52
N PHE A 47 28.26 9.71 -8.79
CA PHE A 47 29.24 9.25 -7.81
C PHE A 47 30.52 8.77 -8.51
N VAL A 48 31.66 9.44 -8.23
CA VAL A 48 32.99 9.05 -8.70
C VAL A 48 33.67 8.26 -7.59
N PRO A 49 33.94 6.96 -7.75
CA PRO A 49 34.65 6.16 -6.75
C PRO A 49 36.08 6.68 -6.54
N PHE A 50 36.62 6.52 -5.34
CA PHE A 50 38.06 6.71 -5.10
C PHE A 50 38.86 5.75 -5.97
N GLY A 51 39.71 6.29 -6.89
CA GLY A 51 40.52 5.47 -7.78
C GLY A 51 40.28 5.68 -9.29
N GLY A 52 39.43 6.64 -9.66
CA GLY A 52 39.26 7.08 -11.07
C GLY A 52 38.47 6.13 -11.96
N ALA A 53 37.63 5.27 -11.39
CA ALA A 53 36.66 4.50 -12.16
C ALA A 53 35.55 5.41 -12.73
N ASP A 54 34.85 4.95 -13.76
CA ASP A 54 33.74 5.68 -14.38
C ASP A 54 32.67 6.08 -13.38
N PRO A 55 32.00 7.23 -13.57
CA PRO A 55 30.90 7.67 -12.72
C PRO A 55 29.84 6.57 -12.60
N SER A 56 29.47 6.22 -11.39
CA SER A 56 28.43 5.23 -11.12
C SER A 56 27.29 5.85 -10.34
N THR A 57 26.11 5.30 -10.53
CA THR A 57 24.92 5.68 -9.74
C THR A 57 25.00 5.03 -8.37
N ARG A 58 24.85 5.82 -7.29
CA ARG A 58 24.90 5.32 -5.92
C ARG A 58 23.76 5.86 -5.06
N LEU A 59 23.26 5.03 -4.17
CA LEU A 59 22.38 5.44 -3.09
C LEU A 59 23.20 6.00 -1.92
N GLU A 60 22.93 7.24 -1.53
CA GLU A 60 23.53 7.91 -0.38
C GLU A 60 22.51 8.04 0.73
N CYS A 61 22.82 7.53 1.92
CA CYS A 61 21.99 7.71 3.10
C CYS A 61 22.12 9.16 3.58
N LEU A 62 21.04 9.92 3.50
CA LEU A 62 20.98 11.30 3.95
C LEU A 62 20.62 11.40 5.44
N LEU A 63 19.64 10.62 5.87
CA LEU A 63 19.09 10.67 7.22
C LEU A 63 18.77 9.26 7.72
N SER A 64 18.95 9.07 9.02
CA SER A 64 18.57 7.85 9.74
C SER A 64 17.89 8.24 11.05
N PHE A 65 16.70 7.70 11.29
CA PHE A 65 15.91 7.96 12.48
C PHE A 65 15.55 6.65 13.18
N THR A 66 15.70 6.62 14.49
CA THR A 66 15.23 5.52 15.32
C THR A 66 13.83 5.82 15.84
N LEU A 67 12.92 4.85 15.70
CA LEU A 67 11.55 4.94 16.18
C LEU A 67 11.39 4.21 17.52
N MET A 68 10.43 4.63 18.32
CA MET A 68 10.14 4.03 19.62
C MET A 68 9.33 2.72 19.53
N ALA A 69 8.62 2.53 18.41
CA ALA A 69 7.76 1.35 18.19
C ALA A 69 8.01 0.73 16.81
N PRO A 70 7.76 -0.58 16.63
CA PRO A 70 7.88 -1.23 15.32
C PRO A 70 6.79 -0.75 14.38
N VAL A 71 7.19 -0.44 13.13
CA VAL A 71 6.25 -0.08 12.06
C VAL A 71 5.62 -1.35 11.50
N ARG A 72 4.31 -1.35 11.35
CA ARG A 72 3.52 -2.47 10.84
C ARG A 72 3.10 -2.30 9.40
N SER A 73 2.81 -1.07 8.97
CA SER A 73 2.52 -0.75 7.58
C SER A 73 2.93 0.68 7.26
N LEU A 74 3.17 0.97 5.99
CA LEU A 74 3.68 2.26 5.49
C LEU A 74 2.89 2.69 4.26
N ALA A 75 2.47 3.96 4.24
CA ALA A 75 1.95 4.61 3.04
C ALA A 75 2.55 6.01 2.86
N VAL A 76 2.72 6.42 1.61
CA VAL A 76 3.14 7.78 1.27
C VAL A 76 1.90 8.63 1.05
N VAL A 77 1.86 9.80 1.70
CA VAL A 77 0.74 10.73 1.58
C VAL A 77 1.24 12.12 1.20
N ARG A 78 0.44 12.85 0.44
CA ARG A 78 0.68 14.26 0.11
C ARG A 78 -0.34 15.11 0.85
N LEU A 79 0.14 15.83 1.83
CA LEU A 79 -0.72 16.75 2.56
C LEU A 79 -0.68 18.10 1.86
N LYS A 80 -1.85 18.68 1.61
CA LYS A 80 -1.95 19.98 0.94
C LYS A 80 -1.35 21.14 1.77
N VAL A 81 -1.11 20.92 3.05
CA VAL A 81 -0.37 21.87 3.91
C VAL A 81 1.06 22.05 3.44
N ASN A 82 1.67 21.01 2.92
CA ASN A 82 2.99 21.07 2.29
C ASN A 82 2.95 20.32 0.94
N PRO A 83 2.42 20.95 -0.12
CA PRO A 83 2.21 20.28 -1.39
C PRO A 83 3.51 19.88 -2.10
N VAL A 84 4.63 20.42 -1.65
CA VAL A 84 5.97 20.17 -2.24
C VAL A 84 6.57 18.86 -1.69
N CYS A 85 6.32 18.55 -0.41
CA CYS A 85 6.91 17.38 0.24
C CYS A 85 5.86 16.34 0.56
N HIS A 86 6.25 15.08 0.40
CA HIS A 86 5.47 13.93 0.87
C HIS A 86 5.64 13.74 2.37
N ALA A 87 4.63 13.18 3.00
CA ALA A 87 4.68 12.70 4.36
C ALA A 87 4.56 11.16 4.39
N LEU A 88 4.98 10.56 5.47
CA LEU A 88 4.88 9.14 5.72
C LEU A 88 3.75 8.88 6.71
N ALA A 89 2.77 8.08 6.34
CA ALA A 89 1.81 7.51 7.24
C ALA A 89 2.30 6.12 7.67
N MET A 90 2.41 5.88 8.96
CA MET A 90 2.92 4.65 9.54
C MET A 90 1.95 4.13 10.58
N THR A 91 1.59 2.86 10.50
CA THR A 91 0.83 2.17 11.55
C THR A 91 1.74 1.45 12.51
N PHE A 92 1.29 1.36 13.74
CA PHE A 92 1.95 0.68 14.84
C PHE A 92 0.98 -0.31 15.50
N ASP A 93 1.46 -1.06 16.47
CA ASP A 93 0.62 -1.90 17.31
C ASP A 93 -0.47 -1.06 18.01
N ASP A 94 -1.50 -1.72 18.51
CA ASP A 94 -2.61 -1.12 19.26
C ASP A 94 -3.38 -0.03 18.49
N ALA A 95 -3.63 -0.26 17.21
CA ALA A 95 -4.44 0.62 16.37
C ALA A 95 -3.97 2.09 16.38
N LYS A 96 -2.67 2.31 16.34
CA LYS A 96 -2.05 3.62 16.30
C LYS A 96 -1.53 3.94 14.91
N LEU A 97 -1.77 5.18 14.45
CA LEU A 97 -1.23 5.71 13.20
C LEU A 97 -0.56 7.05 13.47
N SER A 98 0.65 7.21 12.95
CA SER A 98 1.37 8.48 12.95
C SER A 98 1.62 8.96 11.53
N ILE A 99 1.34 10.22 11.27
CA ILE A 99 1.73 10.90 10.03
C ILE A 99 2.91 11.81 10.35
N VAL A 100 4.02 11.57 9.67
CA VAL A 100 5.27 12.30 9.91
C VAL A 100 5.81 12.91 8.63
N SER A 101 6.51 14.02 8.76
CA SER A 101 7.24 14.67 7.67
C SER A 101 8.66 15.00 8.12
N VAL A 102 9.56 15.15 7.17
CA VAL A 102 10.91 15.62 7.45
C VAL A 102 10.94 17.14 7.41
N ASN A 103 11.47 17.74 8.46
CA ASN A 103 11.74 19.18 8.46
C ASN A 103 13.08 19.44 7.76
N PRO A 104 13.09 20.12 6.59
CA PRO A 104 14.32 20.31 5.83
C PRO A 104 15.31 21.26 6.51
N ALA A 105 14.85 22.14 7.40
CA ALA A 105 15.73 23.09 8.10
C ALA A 105 16.51 22.46 9.26
N THR A 106 15.86 21.58 10.01
CA THR A 106 16.44 20.92 11.19
C THR A 106 16.88 19.49 10.92
N MET A 107 16.52 18.93 9.75
CA MET A 107 16.76 17.53 9.36
C MET A 107 16.21 16.54 10.41
N THR A 108 15.08 16.88 11.02
CA THR A 108 14.39 16.06 12.02
C THR A 108 13.08 15.53 11.49
N LEU A 109 12.62 14.42 12.06
CA LEU A 109 11.31 13.84 11.76
C LEU A 109 10.27 14.52 12.68
N ASN A 110 9.33 15.23 12.07
CA ASN A 110 8.24 15.92 12.78
C ASN A 110 6.95 15.14 12.64
N THR A 111 6.29 14.87 13.75
CA THR A 111 4.95 14.31 13.77
C THR A 111 3.94 15.38 13.42
N ILE A 112 3.20 15.20 12.32
CA ILE A 112 2.11 16.07 11.90
C ILE A 112 0.85 15.74 12.68
N SER A 113 0.53 14.44 12.78
CA SER A 113 -0.60 13.95 13.55
C SER A 113 -0.34 12.57 14.12
N LEU A 114 -1.01 12.29 15.23
CA LEU A 114 -1.04 10.99 15.88
C LEU A 114 -2.51 10.61 16.13
N HIS A 115 -2.91 9.47 15.62
CA HIS A 115 -4.24 8.90 15.81
C HIS A 115 -4.11 7.63 16.65
N SER A 116 -4.76 7.61 17.81
CA SER A 116 -4.88 6.43 18.66
C SER A 116 -6.34 6.01 18.68
N ILE A 117 -6.61 4.83 18.13
CA ILE A 117 -7.96 4.27 18.01
C ILE A 117 -8.09 3.05 18.94
N GLU A 118 -7.20 2.96 19.89
CA GLU A 118 -7.21 1.90 20.90
C GLU A 118 -8.46 2.05 21.79
N ASP A 119 -9.33 1.02 21.76
CA ASP A 119 -10.54 0.93 22.55
C ASP A 119 -10.83 -0.53 22.87
N GLU A 120 -11.16 -0.82 24.13
CA GLU A 120 -11.49 -2.16 24.59
C GLU A 120 -12.72 -2.74 23.86
N PHE A 121 -13.72 -1.91 23.53
CA PHE A 121 -14.89 -2.34 22.76
C PHE A 121 -14.54 -2.74 21.32
N LEU A 122 -13.54 -2.10 20.73
CA LEU A 122 -13.09 -2.47 19.38
C LEU A 122 -12.25 -3.77 19.39
N ARG A 123 -11.65 -4.11 20.52
CA ARG A 123 -10.88 -5.34 20.73
C ARG A 123 -11.73 -6.58 20.96
N ASP A 124 -13.04 -6.46 21.11
CA ASP A 124 -13.91 -7.58 21.45
C ASP A 124 -13.71 -8.80 20.53
N GLY A 125 -13.28 -9.92 21.10
CA GLY A 125 -12.94 -11.14 20.39
C GLY A 125 -11.58 -11.12 19.64
N TYR A 126 -10.78 -10.05 19.77
CA TYR A 126 -9.41 -10.02 19.31
C TYR A 126 -8.49 -10.63 20.38
N THR A 127 -7.73 -11.65 19.98
CA THR A 127 -6.69 -12.23 20.81
C THR A 127 -5.32 -11.89 20.21
N ASP A 128 -4.29 -11.69 21.05
CA ASP A 128 -2.92 -11.41 20.59
C ASP A 128 -2.33 -12.55 19.74
N GLU A 129 -2.93 -13.72 19.79
CA GLU A 129 -2.57 -14.88 18.96
C GLU A 129 -3.02 -14.72 17.50
N ASN A 130 -4.08 -13.95 17.26
CA ASN A 130 -4.53 -13.58 15.93
C ASN A 130 -3.80 -12.30 15.49
N ILE A 131 -2.54 -12.44 15.09
CA ILE A 131 -1.71 -11.31 14.66
C ILE A 131 -2.26 -10.80 13.32
N HIS A 132 -3.30 -9.98 13.39
CA HIS A 132 -3.73 -9.19 12.26
C HIS A 132 -2.79 -7.98 12.14
N GLN A 133 -1.99 -7.95 11.10
CA GLN A 133 -1.18 -6.78 10.82
C GLN A 133 -2.09 -5.68 10.28
N PRO A 134 -2.08 -4.48 10.86
CA PRO A 134 -2.87 -3.39 10.33
C PRO A 134 -2.38 -3.01 8.93
N GLU A 135 -3.22 -3.25 7.94
CA GLU A 135 -2.98 -2.82 6.57
C GLU A 135 -3.32 -1.35 6.44
N LEU A 136 -2.43 -0.60 5.81
CA LEU A 136 -2.58 0.83 5.58
C LEU A 136 -2.54 1.12 4.09
N CYS A 137 -3.53 1.83 3.59
CA CYS A 137 -3.54 2.35 2.25
C CYS A 137 -3.92 3.84 2.21
N ALA A 138 -3.42 4.54 1.22
CA ALA A 138 -3.71 5.95 0.99
C ALA A 138 -4.45 6.14 -0.33
N ASP A 139 -5.42 7.05 -0.34
CA ASP A 139 -6.14 7.42 -1.54
C ASP A 139 -5.19 8.06 -2.58
N PRO A 140 -5.25 7.66 -3.86
CA PRO A 140 -4.38 8.19 -4.91
C PRO A 140 -4.45 9.72 -5.06
N ASP A 141 -5.64 10.30 -4.84
CA ASP A 141 -5.86 11.74 -4.89
C ASP A 141 -5.58 12.45 -3.56
N ASN A 142 -5.04 11.70 -2.57
CA ASN A 142 -4.68 12.19 -1.25
C ASN A 142 -5.83 12.89 -0.51
N ARG A 143 -7.02 12.28 -0.53
CA ARG A 143 -8.21 12.74 0.20
C ARG A 143 -8.29 12.15 1.60
N CYS A 144 -7.80 10.91 1.78
CA CYS A 144 -7.74 10.20 3.06
C CYS A 144 -6.71 9.08 3.04
N CYS A 145 -6.45 8.50 4.19
CA CYS A 145 -5.91 7.15 4.31
C CYS A 145 -6.83 6.30 5.18
N ALA A 146 -6.71 5.00 5.03
CA ALA A 146 -7.50 4.04 5.78
C ALA A 146 -6.62 2.89 6.25
N PHE A 147 -6.91 2.34 7.43
CA PHE A 147 -6.21 1.16 7.94
C PHE A 147 -7.15 0.27 8.73
N THR A 148 -6.85 -1.02 8.74
CA THR A 148 -7.62 -2.03 9.47
C THR A 148 -7.31 -1.98 10.96
N VAL A 149 -8.33 -2.12 11.80
CA VAL A 149 -8.25 -2.10 13.25
C VAL A 149 -8.82 -3.40 13.79
N TYR A 150 -7.98 -4.17 14.47
CA TYR A 150 -8.33 -5.46 15.07
C TYR A 150 -9.07 -6.43 14.13
N GLY A 151 -8.81 -6.33 12.81
CA GLY A 151 -9.39 -7.19 11.79
C GLY A 151 -10.90 -7.05 11.55
N ARG A 152 -11.61 -6.22 12.31
CA ARG A 152 -13.08 -6.07 12.26
C ARG A 152 -13.57 -4.66 11.99
N HIS A 153 -12.69 -3.69 12.10
CA HIS A 153 -13.00 -2.28 11.92
C HIS A 153 -12.04 -1.66 10.91
N LEU A 154 -12.51 -0.65 10.24
CA LEU A 154 -11.74 0.23 9.38
C LEU A 154 -11.63 1.59 10.05
N ALA A 155 -10.42 2.07 10.23
CA ALA A 155 -10.18 3.45 10.62
C ALA A 155 -9.93 4.28 9.36
N VAL A 156 -10.60 5.41 9.26
CA VAL A 156 -10.45 6.37 8.17
C VAL A 156 -9.92 7.68 8.72
N VAL A 157 -8.85 8.17 8.12
CA VAL A 157 -8.21 9.44 8.47
C VAL A 157 -8.31 10.37 7.27
N PRO A 158 -9.28 11.30 7.27
CA PRO A 158 -9.47 12.26 6.19
C PRO A 158 -8.38 13.33 6.17
N PHE A 159 -8.01 13.81 4.97
CA PHE A 159 -7.12 14.94 4.76
C PHE A 159 -7.92 16.12 4.22
N SER A 160 -8.41 17.02 5.06
CA SER A 160 -9.24 18.14 4.64
C SER A 160 -8.48 19.46 4.51
N ILE A 161 -9.04 20.35 3.68
CA ILE A 161 -8.48 21.68 3.44
C ILE A 161 -9.52 22.77 3.32
N ALA A 162 -10.74 22.48 2.90
CA ALA A 162 -11.73 23.52 2.60
C ALA A 162 -12.07 24.39 3.82
N ASP A 163 -12.16 23.78 5.00
CA ASP A 163 -12.53 24.49 6.22
C ASP A 163 -11.37 25.26 6.85
N PHE A 164 -10.14 24.91 6.52
CA PHE A 164 -8.96 25.52 7.11
C PHE A 164 -8.66 26.92 6.55
N VAL A 165 -8.94 27.16 5.28
CA VAL A 165 -8.75 28.48 4.64
C VAL A 165 -9.74 29.49 5.19
N GLN A 166 -10.97 29.09 5.52
CA GLN A 166 -11.97 29.97 6.14
C GLN A 166 -11.63 30.28 7.60
N GLN A 167 -11.11 29.29 8.36
CA GLN A 167 -10.70 29.55 9.76
C GLN A 167 -9.43 30.39 9.87
N GLN A 168 -8.49 30.31 8.92
CA GLN A 168 -7.33 31.21 8.91
C GLN A 168 -7.68 32.65 8.59
N GLN A 169 -8.75 32.91 7.86
CA GLN A 169 -9.22 34.26 7.58
C GLN A 169 -9.91 34.89 8.80
N THR A 170 -10.58 34.09 9.62
CA THR A 170 -11.18 34.54 10.88
C THR A 170 -10.21 34.63 12.07
N ALA A 171 -9.12 33.81 12.05
CA ALA A 171 -8.13 33.76 13.15
C ALA A 171 -7.02 34.80 13.04
N LYS A 172 -6.98 35.62 11.99
CA LYS A 172 -5.99 36.73 11.86
C LYS A 172 -6.29 37.92 12.77
N GLU A 173 -7.42 37.90 13.48
CA GLU A 173 -7.82 38.98 14.39
C GLU A 173 -7.48 38.76 15.88
N ASP A 174 -7.01 37.53 16.28
CA ASP A 174 -6.65 37.27 17.69
C ASP A 174 -5.17 36.87 17.85
N VAL A 175 -4.44 37.80 18.44
CA VAL A 175 -2.99 37.77 18.69
C VAL A 175 -2.64 36.75 19.78
N GLY A 176 -1.62 35.93 19.51
CA GLY A 176 -0.68 35.42 20.50
C GLY A 176 -1.00 34.05 21.14
N GLY A 177 -0.25 33.04 20.78
CA GLY A 177 -0.01 31.90 21.64
C GLY A 177 -0.62 30.53 21.27
N LYS A 178 -1.38 30.40 20.18
CA LYS A 178 -2.10 29.16 19.83
C LYS A 178 -1.60 28.40 18.59
N GLN A 179 -0.42 28.70 18.10
CA GLN A 179 0.10 28.06 16.86
C GLN A 179 0.28 26.54 16.96
N HIS A 180 0.66 26.00 18.11
CA HIS A 180 0.83 24.55 18.30
C HIS A 180 -0.49 23.77 18.37
N GLN A 181 -1.54 24.35 18.94
CA GLN A 181 -2.86 23.72 19.00
C GLN A 181 -3.60 23.77 17.66
N LEU A 182 -3.35 24.77 16.82
CA LEU A 182 -3.94 24.91 15.50
C LEU A 182 -3.37 23.90 14.49
N GLN A 183 -2.12 23.48 14.63
CA GLN A 183 -1.54 22.43 13.78
C GLN A 183 -2.16 21.05 14.03
N GLN A 184 -2.61 20.74 15.24
CA GLN A 184 -3.31 19.49 15.56
C GLN A 184 -4.76 19.45 15.05
N GLN A 185 -5.38 20.60 14.74
CA GLN A 185 -6.73 20.68 14.17
C GLN A 185 -6.75 20.59 12.63
N MET A 186 -5.61 20.42 11.99
CA MET A 186 -5.47 20.40 10.52
C MET A 186 -5.97 19.14 9.83
N LEU A 187 -6.14 18.06 10.55
CA LEU A 187 -6.74 16.83 10.05
C LEU A 187 -8.17 16.74 10.58
N LEU A 188 -9.10 16.38 9.70
CA LEU A 188 -10.45 16.04 10.15
C LEU A 188 -10.35 14.90 11.16
N GLN A 189 -11.31 14.85 12.07
CA GLN A 189 -11.34 13.80 13.06
C GLN A 189 -11.39 12.43 12.37
N SER A 190 -10.49 11.53 12.74
CA SER A 190 -10.54 10.14 12.31
C SER A 190 -11.78 9.47 12.88
N TYR A 191 -12.36 8.56 12.11
CA TYR A 191 -13.52 7.79 12.53
C TYR A 191 -13.36 6.32 12.19
N THR A 192 -14.14 5.47 12.83
CA THR A 192 -14.13 4.03 12.63
C THR A 192 -15.43 3.55 12.00
N VAL A 193 -15.31 2.56 11.11
CA VAL A 193 -16.43 1.89 10.46
C VAL A 193 -16.34 0.41 10.79
N LYS A 194 -17.42 -0.19 11.24
CA LYS A 194 -17.48 -1.64 11.45
C LYS A 194 -17.61 -2.32 10.08
N LEU A 195 -16.67 -3.22 9.76
CA LEU A 195 -16.62 -3.87 8.44
C LEU A 195 -17.91 -4.61 8.10
N ARG A 196 -18.46 -5.36 9.05
CA ARG A 196 -19.73 -6.07 8.87
C ARG A 196 -20.96 -5.16 8.65
N SER A 197 -20.85 -3.85 8.89
CA SER A 197 -21.91 -2.91 8.52
C SER A 197 -21.88 -2.53 7.04
N LEU A 198 -20.77 -2.77 6.35
CA LEU A 198 -20.63 -2.57 4.91
C LEU A 198 -21.16 -3.78 4.15
N ASP A 199 -20.76 -4.97 4.60
CA ASP A 199 -21.24 -6.26 4.09
C ASP A 199 -21.08 -7.33 5.18
N GLU A 200 -22.09 -8.19 5.34
CA GLU A 200 -22.08 -9.24 6.39
C GLU A 200 -20.95 -10.24 6.22
N GLY A 201 -20.50 -10.46 4.98
CA GLY A 201 -19.41 -11.38 4.64
C GLY A 201 -18.02 -10.78 4.81
N LEU A 202 -17.90 -9.48 5.07
CA LEU A 202 -16.62 -8.78 5.16
C LEU A 202 -15.97 -9.00 6.53
N ASP A 203 -15.36 -10.14 6.73
CA ASP A 203 -14.78 -10.55 8.01
C ASP A 203 -13.28 -10.85 7.93
N ASN A 204 -12.83 -11.61 6.95
CA ASN A 204 -11.44 -12.00 6.78
C ASN A 204 -10.81 -11.21 5.61
N ILE A 205 -10.28 -10.04 5.88
CA ILE A 205 -9.60 -9.21 4.87
C ILE A 205 -8.23 -9.80 4.60
N LEU A 206 -7.94 -10.05 3.33
CA LEU A 206 -6.64 -10.53 2.84
C LEU A 206 -5.75 -9.37 2.43
N ASP A 207 -6.34 -8.35 1.78
CA ASP A 207 -5.65 -7.14 1.33
C ASP A 207 -6.66 -6.03 1.05
N MET A 208 -6.20 -4.78 0.96
CA MET A 208 -7.04 -3.66 0.57
C MET A 208 -6.25 -2.58 -0.18
N CYS A 209 -6.91 -1.90 -1.12
CA CYS A 209 -6.32 -0.80 -1.83
C CYS A 209 -7.36 0.23 -2.26
N PHE A 210 -6.94 1.49 -2.42
CA PHE A 210 -7.78 2.50 -3.07
C PHE A 210 -7.69 2.39 -4.58
N LEU A 211 -8.84 2.43 -5.25
CA LEU A 211 -8.95 2.41 -6.70
C LEU A 211 -8.73 3.81 -7.30
N HIS A 212 -8.19 3.85 -8.52
CA HIS A 212 -7.98 5.07 -9.27
C HIS A 212 -9.21 5.46 -10.12
N GLY A 213 -9.40 6.77 -10.32
CA GLY A 213 -10.36 7.31 -11.28
C GLY A 213 -11.79 7.46 -10.77
N TYR A 214 -12.03 7.29 -9.49
CA TYR A 214 -13.35 7.50 -8.88
C TYR A 214 -13.51 8.92 -8.31
N TYR A 215 -14.71 9.47 -8.44
CA TYR A 215 -15.02 10.80 -7.92
C TYR A 215 -14.86 10.88 -6.39
N GLU A 216 -15.34 9.89 -5.67
CA GLU A 216 -15.10 9.72 -4.24
C GLU A 216 -13.98 8.71 -4.01
N PRO A 217 -13.23 8.78 -2.88
CA PRO A 217 -12.30 7.73 -2.51
C PRO A 217 -13.01 6.38 -2.51
N THR A 218 -12.56 5.46 -3.32
CA THR A 218 -13.18 4.13 -3.43
C THR A 218 -12.19 3.08 -2.96
N LEU A 219 -12.51 2.46 -1.83
CA LEU A 219 -11.70 1.43 -1.19
C LEU A 219 -12.18 0.05 -1.64
N LEU A 220 -11.25 -0.74 -2.15
CA LEU A 220 -11.48 -2.13 -2.50
C LEU A 220 -10.93 -3.02 -1.38
N PHE A 221 -11.75 -3.95 -0.92
CA PHE A 221 -11.38 -5.03 -0.02
C PHE A 221 -11.26 -6.33 -0.81
N LEU A 222 -10.18 -7.04 -0.59
CA LEU A 222 -10.01 -8.44 -0.97
C LEU A 222 -10.22 -9.27 0.28
N TYR A 223 -11.18 -10.19 0.27
CA TYR A 223 -11.57 -10.90 1.48
C TYR A 223 -12.06 -12.32 1.18
N GLU A 224 -12.05 -13.15 2.20
CA GLU A 224 -12.56 -14.50 2.14
C GLU A 224 -13.75 -14.65 3.09
N PRO A 225 -15.01 -14.57 2.59
CA PRO A 225 -16.20 -14.59 3.44
C PRO A 225 -16.36 -15.89 4.21
N ILE A 226 -15.79 -16.98 3.72
CA ILE A 226 -15.81 -18.28 4.38
C ILE A 226 -14.40 -18.85 4.37
N GLN A 227 -13.72 -18.80 5.48
CA GLN A 227 -12.39 -19.38 5.62
C GLN A 227 -12.39 -20.87 5.25
N THR A 228 -11.46 -21.23 4.38
CA THR A 228 -11.26 -22.61 3.94
C THR A 228 -10.05 -23.20 4.63
N THR A 229 -10.19 -24.37 5.20
CA THR A 229 -9.06 -25.14 5.73
C THR A 229 -8.43 -25.99 4.64
N ALA A 230 -7.14 -26.32 4.76
CA ALA A 230 -6.42 -27.16 3.81
C ALA A 230 -7.14 -28.49 3.52
N GLY A 231 -7.81 -29.09 4.51
CA GLY A 231 -8.60 -30.32 4.34
C GLY A 231 -9.90 -30.16 3.54
N ARG A 232 -10.33 -28.93 3.27
CA ARG A 232 -11.53 -28.61 2.47
C ARG A 232 -11.20 -27.99 1.12
N ALA A 233 -9.94 -27.70 0.81
CA ALA A 233 -9.50 -27.10 -0.44
C ALA A 233 -9.98 -27.87 -1.68
N SER A 234 -10.04 -29.20 -1.60
CA SER A 234 -10.53 -30.07 -2.68
C SER A 234 -12.05 -29.99 -2.92
N VAL A 235 -12.82 -29.41 -1.99
CA VAL A 235 -14.29 -29.33 -2.07
C VAL A 235 -14.76 -27.89 -2.25
N ARG A 236 -13.99 -26.92 -1.81
CA ARG A 236 -14.30 -25.48 -1.91
C ARG A 236 -13.29 -24.80 -2.78
N PHE A 237 -13.68 -24.53 -4.00
CA PHE A 237 -12.93 -23.71 -4.96
C PHE A 237 -13.42 -22.26 -4.91
N ASP A 238 -12.57 -21.34 -5.31
CA ASP A 238 -12.95 -19.96 -5.62
C ASP A 238 -13.70 -19.27 -4.49
N THR A 239 -13.10 -19.28 -3.28
CA THR A 239 -13.70 -18.76 -2.04
C THR A 239 -13.50 -17.28 -1.83
N VAL A 240 -12.61 -16.64 -2.59
CA VAL A 240 -12.23 -15.25 -2.41
C VAL A 240 -13.22 -14.32 -3.13
N ALA A 241 -13.44 -13.16 -2.56
CA ALA A 241 -14.30 -12.11 -3.11
C ALA A 241 -13.64 -10.73 -2.99
N ILE A 242 -14.13 -9.80 -3.78
CA ILE A 242 -13.80 -8.38 -3.65
C ILE A 242 -15.07 -7.55 -3.43
N LEU A 243 -14.92 -6.48 -2.67
CA LEU A 243 -15.95 -5.49 -2.42
C LEU A 243 -15.34 -4.10 -2.58
N ALA A 244 -15.88 -3.29 -3.49
CA ALA A 244 -15.49 -1.90 -3.65
C ALA A 244 -16.54 -0.98 -3.01
N VAL A 245 -16.09 -0.11 -2.12
CA VAL A 245 -16.93 0.77 -1.32
C VAL A 245 -16.52 2.23 -1.59
N SER A 246 -17.47 3.05 -2.02
CA SER A 246 -17.30 4.50 -2.11
C SER A 246 -17.38 5.10 -0.71
N MET A 247 -16.43 5.97 -0.39
CA MET A 247 -16.30 6.55 0.93
C MET A 247 -16.62 8.05 0.89
N ASN A 248 -17.87 8.42 1.22
CA ASN A 248 -18.19 9.82 1.46
C ASN A 248 -17.65 10.24 2.84
N ILE A 249 -16.49 10.90 2.80
CA ILE A 249 -15.76 11.28 4.01
C ILE A 249 -16.50 12.35 4.82
N LYS A 250 -17.29 13.21 4.15
CA LYS A 250 -17.99 14.33 4.80
C LYS A 250 -19.21 13.86 5.61
N ASP A 251 -20.00 13.00 4.99
CA ASP A 251 -21.27 12.55 5.57
C ASP A 251 -21.13 11.21 6.29
N HIS A 252 -19.94 10.60 6.27
CA HIS A 252 -19.63 9.27 6.82
C HIS A 252 -20.55 8.17 6.25
N VAL A 253 -20.97 8.34 4.99
CA VAL A 253 -21.80 7.38 4.28
C VAL A 253 -20.91 6.54 3.36
N HIS A 254 -21.13 5.24 3.40
CA HIS A 254 -20.32 4.29 2.64
C HIS A 254 -21.24 3.42 1.78
N ALA A 255 -21.10 3.52 0.47
CA ALA A 255 -21.94 2.79 -0.48
C ALA A 255 -21.13 1.73 -1.22
N VAL A 256 -21.66 0.52 -1.29
CA VAL A 256 -21.09 -0.53 -2.13
C VAL A 256 -21.25 -0.14 -3.61
N VAL A 257 -20.12 -0.05 -4.33
CA VAL A 257 -20.08 0.33 -5.74
C VAL A 257 -20.19 -0.91 -6.63
N TRP A 258 -19.39 -1.92 -6.33
CA TRP A 258 -19.43 -3.21 -7.00
C TRP A 258 -18.84 -4.31 -6.13
N HIS A 259 -19.26 -5.53 -6.43
CA HIS A 259 -18.86 -6.74 -5.74
C HIS A 259 -18.61 -7.83 -6.78
N PHE A 260 -17.61 -8.67 -6.54
CA PHE A 260 -17.31 -9.84 -7.35
C PHE A 260 -16.86 -10.99 -6.44
N ALA A 261 -17.48 -12.15 -6.60
CA ALA A 261 -17.17 -13.35 -5.81
C ALA A 261 -16.80 -14.51 -6.73
N GLY A 262 -16.29 -15.58 -6.15
CA GLY A 262 -15.85 -16.74 -6.91
C GLY A 262 -14.48 -16.55 -7.53
N LEU A 263 -13.57 -15.87 -6.83
CA LEU A 263 -12.16 -15.71 -7.21
C LEU A 263 -11.33 -16.88 -6.66
N PRO A 264 -10.22 -17.25 -7.35
CA PRO A 264 -9.35 -18.32 -6.92
C PRO A 264 -8.89 -18.16 -5.46
N MET A 265 -8.85 -19.23 -4.72
CA MET A 265 -8.54 -19.22 -3.29
C MET A 265 -7.11 -18.81 -2.96
N THR A 266 -6.19 -18.84 -3.94
CA THR A 266 -4.78 -18.46 -3.77
C THR A 266 -4.54 -16.96 -3.93
N VAL A 267 -5.56 -16.22 -4.37
CA VAL A 267 -5.49 -14.75 -4.51
C VAL A 267 -5.38 -14.11 -3.13
N ALA A 268 -4.29 -13.37 -2.91
CA ALA A 268 -3.97 -12.79 -1.63
C ALA A 268 -3.55 -11.31 -1.67
N ARG A 269 -3.38 -10.72 -2.85
CA ARG A 269 -2.96 -9.33 -3.00
C ARG A 269 -3.73 -8.61 -4.08
N CYS A 270 -3.93 -7.30 -3.89
CA CYS A 270 -4.54 -6.41 -4.86
C CYS A 270 -3.60 -5.27 -5.25
N VAL A 271 -3.45 -5.04 -6.54
CA VAL A 271 -2.64 -3.95 -7.10
C VAL A 271 -3.55 -3.06 -7.95
N PRO A 272 -3.83 -1.83 -7.51
CA PRO A 272 -4.70 -0.92 -8.24
C PRO A 272 -4.01 -0.43 -9.52
N ILE A 273 -4.75 -0.40 -10.61
CA ILE A 273 -4.27 0.06 -11.91
C ILE A 273 -4.68 1.50 -12.14
N ARG A 274 -3.73 2.31 -12.59
CA ARG A 274 -3.96 3.74 -12.83
C ARG A 274 -4.86 3.99 -14.04
N VAL A 275 -5.48 5.16 -14.06
CA VAL A 275 -6.13 5.67 -15.26
C VAL A 275 -5.10 5.87 -16.38
N PRO A 276 -5.41 5.64 -17.68
CA PRO A 276 -6.76 5.50 -18.21
C PRO A 276 -7.35 4.08 -18.16
N ILE A 277 -6.60 3.05 -17.81
CA ILE A 277 -7.10 1.67 -17.76
C ILE A 277 -8.03 1.48 -16.55
N GLY A 278 -7.56 1.81 -15.34
CA GLY A 278 -8.30 1.61 -14.11
C GLY A 278 -8.46 0.14 -13.70
N GLY A 279 -9.29 -0.11 -12.68
CA GLY A 279 -9.51 -1.44 -12.16
C GLY A 279 -8.41 -1.92 -11.23
N VAL A 280 -8.29 -3.23 -11.06
CA VAL A 280 -7.36 -3.88 -10.13
C VAL A 280 -6.80 -5.16 -10.72
N CYS A 281 -5.51 -5.41 -10.52
CA CYS A 281 -4.89 -6.71 -10.70
C CYS A 281 -4.88 -7.45 -9.36
N LEU A 282 -5.45 -8.63 -9.34
CA LEU A 282 -5.45 -9.56 -8.22
C LEU A 282 -4.38 -10.61 -8.45
N ILE A 283 -3.53 -10.80 -7.45
CA ILE A 283 -2.36 -11.65 -7.54
C ILE A 283 -2.55 -12.85 -6.63
N GLY A 284 -2.62 -14.02 -7.25
CA GLY A 284 -2.60 -15.31 -6.57
C GLY A 284 -1.22 -15.95 -6.62
N ALA A 285 -1.05 -17.07 -5.95
CA ALA A 285 0.19 -17.83 -6.01
C ALA A 285 0.43 -18.45 -7.40
N ASN A 286 -0.65 -18.83 -8.11
CA ASN A 286 -0.62 -19.59 -9.34
C ASN A 286 -1.25 -18.86 -10.53
N GLU A 287 -1.92 -17.74 -10.28
CA GLU A 287 -2.70 -17.01 -11.27
C GLU A 287 -2.64 -15.49 -11.04
N ILE A 288 -2.97 -14.74 -12.09
CA ILE A 288 -3.21 -13.30 -12.04
C ILE A 288 -4.58 -13.04 -12.66
N VAL A 289 -5.41 -12.24 -11.99
CA VAL A 289 -6.75 -11.87 -12.47
C VAL A 289 -6.87 -10.35 -12.53
N TYR A 290 -7.23 -9.81 -13.65
CA TYR A 290 -7.60 -8.41 -13.82
C TYR A 290 -9.11 -8.25 -13.74
N LEU A 291 -9.54 -7.33 -12.88
CA LEU A 291 -10.96 -6.97 -12.70
C LEU A 291 -11.18 -5.47 -12.87
N ASN A 292 -12.29 -5.16 -13.53
CA ASN A 292 -12.79 -3.79 -13.62
C ASN A 292 -14.32 -3.86 -13.66
N GLN A 293 -14.99 -2.87 -13.10
CA GLN A 293 -16.45 -2.82 -13.03
C GLN A 293 -17.14 -2.95 -14.40
N SER A 294 -16.51 -2.42 -15.45
CA SER A 294 -17.11 -2.29 -16.79
C SER A 294 -16.64 -3.34 -17.81
N VAL A 295 -15.74 -4.24 -17.44
CA VAL A 295 -15.10 -5.19 -18.36
C VAL A 295 -15.21 -6.60 -17.79
N PRO A 296 -15.46 -7.63 -18.63
CA PRO A 296 -15.39 -9.00 -18.17
C PRO A 296 -14.02 -9.32 -17.54
N PRO A 297 -13.98 -10.15 -16.50
CA PRO A 297 -12.74 -10.55 -15.86
C PRO A 297 -11.78 -11.19 -16.85
N ARG A 298 -10.48 -10.88 -16.70
CA ARG A 298 -9.40 -11.49 -17.48
C ARG A 298 -8.40 -12.12 -16.53
N GLY A 299 -8.06 -13.36 -16.76
CA GLY A 299 -7.11 -14.06 -15.89
C GLY A 299 -6.17 -14.95 -16.69
N ILE A 300 -5.01 -15.19 -16.12
CA ILE A 300 -3.98 -16.10 -16.64
C ILE A 300 -3.56 -17.10 -15.58
N SER A 301 -3.39 -18.36 -15.98
CA SER A 301 -2.80 -19.40 -15.15
C SER A 301 -1.30 -19.50 -15.44
N LEU A 302 -0.46 -19.54 -14.41
CA LEU A 302 0.99 -19.50 -14.53
C LEU A 302 1.64 -20.87 -14.34
N ASN A 303 0.91 -21.82 -13.81
CA ASN A 303 1.33 -23.20 -13.60
C ASN A 303 0.11 -24.13 -13.55
N SER A 304 0.34 -25.45 -13.56
CA SER A 304 -0.71 -26.46 -13.57
C SER A 304 -1.53 -26.53 -12.28
N CYS A 305 -1.02 -26.00 -11.16
CA CYS A 305 -1.77 -25.99 -9.91
C CYS A 305 -2.97 -25.04 -9.95
N ALA A 306 -2.98 -24.03 -10.83
CA ALA A 306 -4.11 -23.14 -10.99
C ALA A 306 -5.40 -23.90 -11.32
N ASP A 307 -5.35 -24.85 -12.25
CA ASP A 307 -6.52 -25.65 -12.67
C ASP A 307 -6.94 -26.68 -11.63
N GLU A 308 -6.04 -27.08 -10.74
CA GLU A 308 -6.36 -28.00 -9.64
C GLU A 308 -7.16 -27.33 -8.53
N PHE A 309 -6.91 -26.02 -8.30
CA PHE A 309 -7.47 -25.27 -7.16
C PHE A 309 -8.46 -24.18 -7.55
N SER A 310 -8.70 -23.95 -8.83
CA SER A 310 -9.66 -22.96 -9.30
C SER A 310 -10.45 -23.47 -10.51
N ARG A 311 -11.69 -23.00 -10.62
CA ARG A 311 -12.56 -23.15 -11.80
C ARG A 311 -12.80 -21.82 -12.49
N PHE A 312 -12.12 -20.79 -12.03
CA PHE A 312 -12.17 -19.48 -12.65
C PHE A 312 -11.63 -19.55 -14.09
N PRO A 313 -12.25 -18.87 -15.06
CA PRO A 313 -11.79 -18.91 -16.45
C PRO A 313 -10.45 -18.19 -16.59
N LEU A 314 -9.37 -18.95 -16.78
CA LEU A 314 -8.01 -18.46 -16.93
C LEU A 314 -7.46 -18.80 -18.31
N ASN A 315 -6.73 -17.86 -18.94
CA ASN A 315 -5.95 -18.13 -20.13
C ASN A 315 -4.71 -18.94 -19.77
N ASP A 316 -4.41 -19.97 -20.53
CA ASP A 316 -3.34 -20.91 -20.23
C ASP A 316 -1.94 -20.36 -20.55
N LEU A 317 -1.15 -20.07 -19.52
CA LEU A 317 0.29 -19.81 -19.56
C LEU A 317 1.06 -20.77 -18.67
N GLN A 318 0.54 -21.99 -18.42
CA GLN A 318 1.12 -22.97 -17.50
C GLN A 318 2.52 -23.43 -17.90
N HIS A 319 2.87 -23.31 -19.19
CA HIS A 319 4.22 -23.60 -19.70
C HIS A 319 5.31 -22.73 -19.04
N MET A 320 4.95 -21.58 -18.48
CA MET A 320 5.86 -20.69 -17.76
C MET A 320 6.34 -21.30 -16.43
N ARG A 321 5.54 -22.17 -15.80
CA ARG A 321 5.83 -22.83 -14.50
C ARG A 321 6.22 -21.87 -13.40
N LEU A 322 5.54 -20.73 -13.33
CA LEU A 322 5.82 -19.68 -12.36
C LEU A 322 4.94 -19.85 -11.11
N SER A 323 5.51 -19.52 -9.95
CA SER A 323 4.76 -19.29 -8.72
C SER A 323 5.06 -17.89 -8.22
N LEU A 324 3.99 -17.14 -7.91
CA LEU A 324 4.09 -15.78 -7.39
C LEU A 324 4.08 -15.73 -5.85
N ASP A 325 4.13 -16.90 -5.20
CA ASP A 325 4.19 -16.94 -3.73
C ASP A 325 5.44 -16.21 -3.21
N GLY A 326 5.24 -15.28 -2.28
CA GLY A 326 6.30 -14.45 -1.72
C GLY A 326 6.97 -13.50 -2.73
N SER A 327 6.38 -13.26 -3.91
CA SER A 327 6.87 -12.27 -4.87
C SER A 327 6.66 -10.84 -4.37
N ALA A 328 7.48 -9.90 -4.83
CA ALA A 328 7.28 -8.46 -4.65
C ALA A 328 6.75 -7.86 -5.95
N ILE A 329 5.69 -7.04 -5.86
CA ILE A 329 4.98 -6.53 -7.04
C ILE A 329 4.73 -5.05 -6.89
N GLN A 330 4.96 -4.29 -7.97
CA GLN A 330 4.67 -2.86 -8.02
C GLN A 330 4.18 -2.47 -9.41
N ALA A 331 3.12 -1.65 -9.45
CA ALA A 331 2.70 -1.00 -10.68
C ALA A 331 3.66 0.15 -11.04
N LEU A 332 3.98 0.29 -12.33
CA LEU A 332 4.79 1.39 -12.85
C LEU A 332 3.94 2.64 -13.05
N ASP A 333 4.57 3.80 -12.84
CA ASP A 333 3.92 5.11 -12.92
C ASP A 333 3.81 5.65 -14.37
N SER A 334 4.39 4.94 -15.34
CA SER A 334 4.39 5.36 -16.75
C SER A 334 3.51 4.46 -17.61
N PRO A 335 2.87 5.00 -18.68
CA PRO A 335 2.27 4.15 -19.69
C PRO A 335 3.31 3.20 -20.29
N PRO A 336 2.99 1.93 -20.56
CA PRO A 336 1.64 1.34 -20.68
C PRO A 336 1.03 0.71 -19.42
N ASN A 337 1.26 1.19 -18.22
CA ASN A 337 0.71 0.64 -16.96
C ASN A 337 1.16 -0.81 -16.70
N ASP A 338 2.44 -1.07 -16.91
CA ASP A 338 3.04 -2.36 -16.63
C ASP A 338 3.21 -2.58 -15.13
N LEU A 339 3.21 -3.84 -14.72
CA LEU A 339 3.60 -4.23 -13.37
C LEU A 339 4.95 -4.93 -13.41
N VAL A 340 5.80 -4.56 -12.47
CA VAL A 340 7.06 -5.27 -12.21
C VAL A 340 6.80 -6.32 -11.14
N ILE A 341 7.21 -7.53 -11.41
CA ILE A 341 7.10 -8.68 -10.52
C ILE A 341 8.48 -9.24 -10.30
N VAL A 342 8.94 -9.27 -9.06
CA VAL A 342 10.19 -9.93 -8.68
C VAL A 342 9.84 -11.15 -7.87
N LEU A 343 10.21 -12.31 -8.39
CA LEU A 343 9.96 -13.59 -7.73
C LEU A 343 10.91 -13.79 -6.54
N ARG A 344 10.54 -14.70 -5.67
CA ARG A 344 11.33 -15.04 -4.48
C ARG A 344 12.73 -15.56 -4.80
N ASN A 345 12.94 -16.11 -6.01
CA ASN A 345 14.25 -16.58 -6.50
C ASN A 345 15.11 -15.46 -7.14
N GLY A 346 14.59 -14.23 -7.26
CA GLY A 346 15.25 -13.08 -7.87
C GLY A 346 14.94 -12.88 -9.36
N ASP A 347 14.16 -13.74 -10.01
CA ASP A 347 13.72 -13.51 -11.39
C ASP A 347 12.79 -12.31 -11.48
N LEU A 348 13.05 -11.41 -12.41
CA LEU A 348 12.21 -10.24 -12.67
C LEU A 348 11.37 -10.45 -13.93
N TYR A 349 10.08 -10.25 -13.76
CA TYR A 349 9.08 -10.31 -14.83
C TYR A 349 8.36 -8.98 -14.99
N MET A 350 7.94 -8.71 -16.22
CA MET A 350 7.04 -7.59 -16.56
C MET A 350 5.69 -8.19 -16.96
N LEU A 351 4.65 -7.72 -16.29
CA LEU A 351 3.26 -7.98 -16.65
C LEU A 351 2.71 -6.76 -17.39
N THR A 352 2.36 -6.95 -18.65
CA THR A 352 1.79 -5.91 -19.51
C THR A 352 0.32 -6.15 -19.70
N LEU A 353 -0.50 -5.13 -19.47
CA LEU A 353 -1.93 -5.11 -19.75
C LEU A 353 -2.15 -4.75 -21.21
N VAL A 354 -2.52 -5.72 -22.04
CA VAL A 354 -2.80 -5.48 -23.45
C VAL A 354 -4.19 -4.85 -23.58
N THR A 355 -4.23 -3.60 -24.05
CA THR A 355 -5.47 -2.83 -24.19
C THR A 355 -5.85 -2.59 -25.63
N ASP A 356 -7.13 -2.36 -25.88
CA ASP A 356 -7.65 -1.87 -27.15
C ASP A 356 -7.54 -0.33 -27.26
N GLN A 357 -8.09 0.23 -28.35
CA GLN A 357 -8.12 1.68 -28.58
C GLN A 357 -8.95 2.45 -27.53
N THR A 358 -9.80 1.76 -26.77
CA THR A 358 -10.67 2.33 -25.73
C THR A 358 -10.09 2.15 -24.33
N ASN A 359 -8.83 1.72 -24.22
CA ASN A 359 -8.14 1.37 -22.96
C ASN A 359 -8.78 0.20 -22.18
N MET A 360 -9.58 -0.63 -22.84
CA MET A 360 -10.12 -1.85 -22.23
C MET A 360 -9.11 -2.97 -22.33
N VAL A 361 -8.84 -3.65 -21.19
CA VAL A 361 -7.91 -4.77 -21.15
C VAL A 361 -8.51 -5.98 -21.88
N GLN A 362 -7.80 -6.44 -22.89
CA GLN A 362 -8.17 -7.61 -23.68
C GLN A 362 -7.41 -8.86 -23.25
N ASP A 363 -6.14 -8.70 -22.86
CA ASP A 363 -5.28 -9.80 -22.50
C ASP A 363 -4.21 -9.37 -21.50
N LEU A 364 -3.58 -10.36 -20.85
CA LEU A 364 -2.47 -10.19 -19.91
C LEU A 364 -1.24 -10.90 -20.48
N ARG A 365 -0.13 -10.18 -20.59
CA ARG A 365 1.13 -10.73 -21.09
C ARG A 365 2.22 -10.62 -20.03
N ILE A 366 2.84 -11.74 -19.72
CA ILE A 366 3.98 -11.78 -18.80
C ILE A 366 5.26 -12.13 -19.57
N THR A 367 6.34 -11.40 -19.32
CA THR A 367 7.63 -11.61 -19.97
C THR A 367 8.75 -11.53 -18.95
N LYS A 368 9.72 -12.45 -19.04
CA LYS A 368 10.93 -12.38 -18.21
C LYS A 368 11.81 -11.25 -18.70
N ALA A 369 12.21 -10.34 -17.80
CA ALA A 369 13.10 -9.23 -18.13
C ALA A 369 14.58 -9.60 -17.85
N PHE A 370 14.90 -9.88 -16.60
CA PHE A 370 16.27 -10.28 -16.19
C PHE A 370 16.26 -10.91 -14.78
N ASP A 371 17.42 -11.38 -14.34
CA ASP A 371 17.63 -11.93 -13.01
C ASP A 371 18.16 -10.83 -12.09
N THR A 372 17.65 -10.78 -10.86
CA THR A 372 18.10 -9.85 -9.82
C THR A 372 18.56 -10.60 -8.57
N SER A 373 18.95 -9.87 -7.53
CA SER A 373 19.11 -10.44 -6.20
C SER A 373 17.75 -10.70 -5.55
N ILE A 374 17.72 -11.62 -4.58
CA ILE A 374 16.51 -11.95 -3.81
C ILE A 374 15.95 -10.68 -3.15
N PRO A 375 14.69 -10.30 -3.42
CA PRO A 375 14.10 -9.08 -2.88
C PRO A 375 13.68 -9.26 -1.41
N CYS A 376 13.83 -8.21 -0.63
CA CYS A 376 13.14 -8.07 0.67
C CYS A 376 11.90 -7.20 0.53
N THR A 377 12.00 -6.17 -0.30
CA THR A 377 10.91 -5.27 -0.70
C THR A 377 11.20 -4.73 -2.09
N LEU A 378 10.19 -4.22 -2.78
CA LEU A 378 10.32 -3.69 -4.13
C LEU A 378 9.88 -2.23 -4.17
N THR A 379 10.76 -1.38 -4.65
CA THR A 379 10.42 -0.01 -5.07
C THR A 379 11.06 0.24 -6.43
N VAL A 380 10.23 0.46 -7.43
CA VAL A 380 10.68 0.69 -8.81
C VAL A 380 10.72 2.19 -9.07
N LEU A 381 11.83 2.64 -9.63
CA LEU A 381 12.07 4.02 -10.01
C LEU A 381 12.23 4.09 -11.52
N LEU A 382 11.43 4.94 -12.15
CA LEU A 382 11.64 5.29 -13.54
C LEU A 382 12.52 6.55 -13.58
N LEU A 383 13.75 6.38 -14.02
CA LEU A 383 14.63 7.50 -14.33
C LEU A 383 14.30 7.93 -15.75
N ASN A 384 13.86 9.19 -15.92
CA ASN A 384 13.70 9.76 -17.25
C ASN A 384 15.08 9.71 -17.93
N ASN A 385 15.19 8.85 -18.94
CA ASN A 385 16.36 8.90 -19.81
C ASN A 385 16.35 10.24 -20.52
N GLN A 386 17.29 11.11 -20.18
CA GLN A 386 17.68 12.22 -21.03
C GLN A 386 18.53 11.70 -22.17
#